data_3fa5ce86bef9a843838335c136f98a06
#
_entry.id   3fa5ce86bef9a843838335c136f98a06
#
_cell.length_a   1.000
_cell.length_b   1.000
_cell.length_c   1.000
_cell.angle_alpha   90.00
_cell.angle_beta   90.00
_cell.angle_gamma   90.00
#
_symmetry.space_group_name_H-M   'P 1'
#
loop_
_entity.id
_entity.type
_entity.pdbx_description
1 polymer ?
#
loop_
_entity_poly.entity_id
_entity_poly.type
_entity_poly.pdbx_seq_one_letter_code
_entity_poly.pdbx_strand_id
1 'polypeptide(L)'
;MRVLKKPFNGPVFTTFMSVFGVIRRSLKLTSLLVSMLVLTGLAYAEPRIPSSLKDVQFSFAPVVEQAAPAVVNVYATRRVKARRPSLFNDRFFEEFFGRSFGDNFGQRERLENSLGSGVIVSAEGIVVTNNHVISGAEAFKVVLSDRREFSAELLLADERTDLAVLKILDAEEKFPALPFRNSDTVKVGDFVLAIGNPFGVGQTVTNGIVSALARTSVGVTDFQSFIQTDAPINPGNSGGALVTMDGRLLGVNTAIYTRSGGSVGIGFAIPSNMVQQVVDAALSDGRIVRPWAGVELQKVSQSLAQTLGLAKPVGALIVKLHPNSPLGKAGIKSGDVVTTFNGKEILEPENFRYRMAVAGVGARATIGYLRQGNRKAASVMLVSPPDTPPRNEMTLTGQHIFNAVKVSNLNPAVVEEMGEAFKLSLEEKGVVILFVDRRSRAARVGLRPGDIILAINGKEIKNVAGLVGLLEKPSEQWNLELRRAGRIIRTSIR
;
A
#
# COMPACT_ATOMS: atom_id res chain seq x y z
N MET A 1 3.88 98.35 -55.07
CA MET A 1 4.87 97.66 -55.85
C MET A 1 4.74 96.18 -55.51
N ARG A 2 4.10 95.39 -56.41
CA ARG A 2 3.86 93.94 -56.28
C ARG A 2 5.08 93.14 -56.61
N VAL A 3 5.49 92.16 -55.72
CA VAL A 3 6.43 91.10 -56.11
C VAL A 3 5.73 89.83 -55.82
N LEU A 4 5.44 89.08 -56.94
CA LEU A 4 4.88 87.75 -57.01
C LEU A 4 5.94 86.73 -56.60
N LYS A 5 5.65 85.85 -55.59
CA LYS A 5 6.40 84.63 -55.37
C LYS A 5 5.71 83.46 -56.05
N LYS A 6 6.39 82.87 -57.03
CA LYS A 6 5.99 81.63 -57.68
C LYS A 6 6.25 80.43 -56.73
N PRO A 7 5.40 79.43 -56.71
CA PRO A 7 5.71 78.21 -55.97
C PRO A 7 6.65 77.31 -56.80
N PHE A 8 7.66 76.74 -56.10
CA PHE A 8 8.61 75.80 -56.68
C PHE A 8 7.99 74.40 -56.58
N ASN A 9 7.45 73.87 -57.70
CA ASN A 9 7.05 72.49 -57.82
C ASN A 9 8.17 71.70 -58.49
N GLY A 10 9.00 71.05 -57.68
CA GLY A 10 10.02 70.13 -58.15
C GLY A 10 9.71 68.68 -57.85
N PRO A 11 10.02 67.70 -58.76
CA PRO A 11 9.61 66.35 -58.64
C PRO A 11 10.38 65.52 -57.54
N VAL A 12 11.17 66.20 -56.74
CA VAL A 12 12.00 65.57 -55.67
C VAL A 12 11.21 65.14 -54.44
N PHE A 13 10.06 65.82 -54.15
CA PHE A 13 9.30 65.45 -52.91
C PHE A 13 8.43 64.24 -53.01
N THR A 14 7.99 63.84 -54.24
CA THR A 14 7.19 62.63 -54.46
C THR A 14 8.00 61.33 -54.35
N THR A 15 9.28 61.37 -54.71
CA THR A 15 10.16 60.16 -54.64
C THR A 15 10.58 59.83 -53.23
N PHE A 16 10.72 60.83 -52.37
CA PHE A 16 11.05 60.59 -50.92
C PHE A 16 9.90 59.97 -50.14
N MET A 17 8.68 60.32 -50.41
CA MET A 17 7.52 59.73 -49.72
C MET A 17 7.26 58.29 -50.12
N SER A 18 7.54 57.86 -51.34
CA SER A 18 7.40 56.50 -51.84
C SER A 18 8.46 55.56 -51.24
N VAL A 19 9.68 56.02 -51.08
CA VAL A 19 10.78 55.22 -50.48
C VAL A 19 10.52 55.01 -48.98
N PHE A 20 10.05 56.01 -48.22
CA PHE A 20 9.67 55.80 -46.81
C PHE A 20 8.47 54.86 -46.63
N GLY A 21 7.52 54.86 -47.53
CA GLY A 21 6.37 53.95 -47.54
C GLY A 21 6.76 52.47 -47.79
N VAL A 22 7.70 52.24 -48.65
CA VAL A 22 8.24 50.91 -48.97
C VAL A 22 9.11 50.39 -47.83
N ILE A 23 10.00 51.21 -47.26
CA ILE A 23 10.81 50.84 -46.10
C ILE A 23 9.97 50.52 -44.87
N ARG A 24 8.91 51.28 -44.63
CA ARG A 24 8.01 51.06 -43.51
C ARG A 24 7.14 49.81 -43.66
N ARG A 25 6.79 49.43 -44.90
CA ARG A 25 6.10 48.14 -45.20
C ARG A 25 7.04 46.97 -45.12
N SER A 26 8.28 47.06 -45.60
CA SER A 26 9.27 45.99 -45.46
C SER A 26 9.71 45.77 -44.01
N LEU A 27 9.87 46.81 -43.18
CA LEU A 27 10.12 46.64 -41.74
C LEU A 27 8.94 45.98 -40.98
N LYS A 28 7.68 46.29 -41.36
CA LYS A 28 6.54 45.62 -40.76
C LYS A 28 6.41 44.15 -41.18
N LEU A 29 6.73 43.82 -42.45
CA LEU A 29 6.75 42.43 -42.91
C LEU A 29 7.89 41.63 -42.27
N THR A 30 9.10 42.22 -42.18
CA THR A 30 10.21 41.55 -41.48
C THR A 30 9.96 41.41 -39.99
N SER A 31 9.36 42.37 -39.30
CA SER A 31 8.95 42.25 -37.90
C SER A 31 7.88 41.18 -37.71
N LEU A 32 6.91 41.06 -38.64
CA LEU A 32 5.88 40.04 -38.58
C LEU A 32 6.46 38.63 -38.84
N LEU A 33 7.40 38.49 -39.80
CA LEU A 33 8.10 37.23 -40.05
C LEU A 33 9.03 36.82 -38.91
N VAL A 34 9.75 37.74 -38.29
CA VAL A 34 10.58 37.47 -37.12
C VAL A 34 9.70 37.11 -35.88
N SER A 35 8.55 37.78 -35.66
CA SER A 35 7.61 37.39 -34.64
C SER A 35 7.00 36.02 -34.90
N MET A 36 6.71 35.67 -36.13
CA MET A 36 6.19 34.37 -36.50
C MET A 36 7.23 33.25 -36.37
N LEU A 37 8.52 33.56 -36.66
CA LEU A 37 9.64 32.63 -36.41
C LEU A 37 9.93 32.44 -34.90
N VAL A 38 9.78 33.48 -34.09
CA VAL A 38 9.98 33.39 -32.63
C VAL A 38 8.82 32.64 -31.97
N LEU A 39 7.60 32.72 -32.48
CA LEU A 39 6.48 31.92 -31.97
C LEU A 39 6.55 30.45 -32.35
N THR A 40 7.22 30.10 -33.46
CA THR A 40 7.42 28.68 -33.84
C THR A 40 8.61 28.02 -33.13
N GLY A 41 9.53 28.80 -32.56
CA GLY A 41 10.70 28.29 -31.82
C GLY A 41 10.45 27.91 -30.35
N LEU A 42 9.27 28.18 -29.81
CA LEU A 42 8.89 27.84 -28.44
C LEU A 42 7.85 26.72 -28.32
N ALA A 43 7.64 25.97 -29.41
CA ALA A 43 7.05 24.65 -29.24
C ALA A 43 8.12 23.76 -28.58
N TYR A 44 8.24 23.84 -27.24
CA TYR A 44 8.77 22.74 -26.47
C TYR A 44 7.95 21.53 -26.91
N ALA A 45 8.55 20.67 -27.71
CA ALA A 45 7.98 19.36 -27.96
C ALA A 45 7.90 18.72 -26.56
N GLU A 46 6.70 18.68 -25.96
CA GLU A 46 6.47 17.86 -24.78
C GLU A 46 7.01 16.47 -25.11
N PRO A 47 7.85 15.91 -24.23
CA PRO A 47 8.39 14.57 -24.45
C PRO A 47 7.19 13.65 -24.73
N ARG A 48 7.09 13.15 -25.96
CA ARG A 48 6.02 12.24 -26.36
C ARG A 48 6.25 10.92 -25.65
N ILE A 49 5.44 10.69 -24.66
CA ILE A 49 5.41 9.43 -23.92
C ILE A 49 4.93 8.34 -24.88
N PRO A 50 5.70 7.22 -25.01
CA PRO A 50 5.32 6.13 -25.92
C PRO A 50 3.92 5.60 -25.57
N SER A 51 2.99 5.66 -26.51
CA SER A 51 1.61 5.19 -26.36
C SER A 51 1.29 3.95 -27.22
N SER A 52 2.22 3.58 -28.09
CA SER A 52 2.10 2.45 -29.02
C SER A 52 3.43 1.74 -29.24
N LEU A 53 3.40 0.53 -29.83
CA LEU A 53 4.62 -0.21 -30.21
C LEU A 53 5.54 0.56 -31.17
N LYS A 54 4.99 1.45 -32.01
CA LYS A 54 5.78 2.33 -32.87
C LYS A 54 6.57 3.37 -32.08
N ASP A 55 6.00 3.85 -30.98
CA ASP A 55 6.61 4.84 -30.11
C ASP A 55 7.71 4.22 -29.24
N VAL A 56 7.57 2.93 -28.89
CA VAL A 56 8.57 2.14 -28.12
C VAL A 56 9.90 2.00 -28.86
N GLN A 57 9.93 2.16 -30.19
CA GLN A 57 11.18 2.17 -30.96
C GLN A 57 12.07 3.37 -30.62
N PHE A 58 11.57 4.39 -29.94
CA PHE A 58 12.33 5.60 -29.68
C PHE A 58 13.12 5.55 -28.37
N SER A 59 12.56 5.27 -27.26
CA SER A 59 13.22 5.08 -25.95
C SER A 59 12.23 5.24 -24.79
N PHE A 60 12.49 4.60 -23.66
CA PHE A 60 11.81 4.89 -22.39
C PHE A 60 12.51 6.01 -21.58
N ALA A 61 13.65 6.54 -22.08
CA ALA A 61 14.44 7.54 -21.37
C ALA A 61 13.61 8.75 -20.88
N PRO A 62 12.70 9.34 -21.66
CA PRO A 62 11.90 10.48 -21.17
C PRO A 62 11.02 10.13 -19.94
N VAL A 63 10.46 8.91 -19.90
CA VAL A 63 9.69 8.46 -18.74
C VAL A 63 10.58 8.26 -17.52
N VAL A 64 11.79 7.72 -17.74
CA VAL A 64 12.79 7.52 -16.68
C VAL A 64 13.29 8.87 -16.15
N GLU A 65 13.62 9.82 -17.01
CA GLU A 65 14.05 11.17 -16.62
C GLU A 65 13.00 11.88 -15.75
N GLN A 66 11.71 11.66 -16.04
CA GLN A 66 10.61 12.22 -15.25
C GLN A 66 10.43 11.50 -13.91
N ALA A 67 10.50 10.17 -13.90
CA ALA A 67 10.09 9.36 -12.74
C ALA A 67 11.24 9.05 -11.78
N ALA A 68 12.46 8.82 -12.30
CA ALA A 68 13.59 8.38 -11.51
C ALA A 68 13.97 9.35 -10.36
N PRO A 69 13.92 10.69 -10.52
CA PRO A 69 14.27 11.60 -9.43
C PRO A 69 13.42 11.41 -8.16
N ALA A 70 12.19 10.90 -8.28
CA ALA A 70 11.32 10.62 -7.15
C ALA A 70 11.54 9.25 -6.51
N VAL A 71 12.37 8.38 -7.11
CA VAL A 71 12.72 7.07 -6.55
C VAL A 71 14.00 7.17 -5.74
N VAL A 72 13.90 6.80 -4.47
CA VAL A 72 14.95 7.00 -3.46
C VAL A 72 15.42 5.69 -2.87
N ASN A 73 16.58 5.73 -2.18
CA ASN A 73 17.00 4.67 -1.26
C ASN A 73 16.44 4.92 0.13
N VAL A 74 15.99 3.86 0.76
CA VAL A 74 15.59 3.85 2.17
C VAL A 74 16.55 2.97 2.95
N TYR A 75 17.25 3.58 3.90
CA TYR A 75 18.08 2.90 4.87
C TYR A 75 17.33 2.84 6.19
N ALA A 76 17.19 1.65 6.73
CA ALA A 76 16.55 1.40 8.01
C ALA A 76 17.57 0.76 8.95
N THR A 77 17.91 1.46 10.04
CA THR A 77 18.97 1.06 10.98
C THR A 77 18.34 0.42 12.21
N ARG A 78 18.80 -0.78 12.54
CA ARG A 78 18.40 -1.55 13.72
C ARG A 78 19.57 -1.74 14.66
N ARG A 79 19.36 -1.56 15.98
CA ARG A 79 20.32 -1.97 17.01
C ARG A 79 20.10 -3.41 17.40
N VAL A 80 21.09 -4.26 17.16
CA VAL A 80 21.06 -5.66 17.56
C VAL A 80 22.01 -5.87 18.71
N LYS A 81 21.49 -6.21 19.91
CA LYS A 81 22.32 -6.70 21.03
C LYS A 81 22.82 -8.09 20.67
N ALA A 82 24.13 -8.25 20.61
CA ALA A 82 24.80 -9.49 20.21
C ALA A 82 24.36 -10.68 21.09
N ARG A 83 23.47 -11.49 20.58
CA ARG A 83 23.26 -12.89 20.96
C ARG A 83 22.94 -13.67 19.71
N ARG A 84 23.70 -14.74 19.46
CA ARG A 84 23.67 -15.73 18.37
C ARG A 84 22.61 -15.50 17.28
N PRO A 85 22.98 -15.54 15.99
CA PRO A 85 22.11 -15.15 14.88
C PRO A 85 20.98 -16.17 14.70
N SER A 86 19.82 -15.85 15.22
CA SER A 86 18.52 -16.33 14.75
C SER A 86 17.76 -15.10 14.32
N LEU A 87 18.32 -14.39 13.33
CA LEU A 87 17.93 -13.00 13.05
C LEU A 87 16.90 -12.85 11.94
N PHE A 88 16.53 -13.93 11.28
CA PHE A 88 15.57 -13.90 10.21
C PHE A 88 14.58 -15.04 10.37
N ASN A 89 13.67 -14.91 11.34
CA ASN A 89 12.50 -15.78 11.42
C ASN A 89 11.36 -15.29 10.52
N ASP A 90 11.65 -14.32 9.66
CA ASP A 90 10.76 -13.97 8.58
C ASP A 90 11.13 -14.83 7.38
N ARG A 91 10.34 -15.90 7.17
CA ARG A 91 10.50 -16.83 6.05
C ARG A 91 10.64 -16.12 4.71
N PHE A 92 9.99 -14.98 4.56
CA PHE A 92 10.04 -14.16 3.35
C PHE A 92 11.42 -13.54 3.14
N PHE A 93 12.05 -13.02 4.20
CA PHE A 93 13.37 -12.38 4.11
C PHE A 93 14.50 -13.41 3.97
N GLU A 94 14.43 -14.56 4.67
CA GLU A 94 15.38 -15.68 4.48
C GLU A 94 15.27 -16.31 3.09
N GLU A 95 14.08 -16.43 2.56
CA GLU A 95 13.83 -16.99 1.23
C GLU A 95 14.23 -16.01 0.12
N PHE A 96 14.16 -14.69 0.40
CA PHE A 96 14.37 -13.61 -0.57
C PHE A 96 15.82 -13.11 -0.62
N PHE A 97 16.49 -12.97 0.52
CA PHE A 97 17.84 -12.41 0.61
C PHE A 97 18.95 -13.45 0.80
N GLY A 98 18.64 -14.71 1.04
CA GLY A 98 19.59 -15.82 1.13
C GLY A 98 20.63 -15.68 2.28
N ARG A 99 21.30 -16.78 2.58
CA ARG A 99 22.33 -16.89 3.62
C ARG A 99 23.65 -16.14 3.36
N SER A 100 23.76 -15.37 2.28
CA SER A 100 25.04 -14.89 1.73
C SER A 100 25.63 -13.65 2.38
N PHE A 101 24.92 -12.97 3.31
CA PHE A 101 25.41 -11.71 3.92
C PHE A 101 25.88 -11.83 5.38
N GLY A 102 26.07 -13.01 5.92
CA GLY A 102 26.16 -13.26 7.37
C GLY A 102 27.49 -13.76 7.95
N ASP A 103 28.56 -13.97 7.21
CA ASP A 103 29.83 -14.48 7.79
C ASP A 103 30.96 -13.44 7.67
N ASN A 104 31.16 -12.68 8.72
CA ASN A 104 32.43 -12.32 9.39
C ASN A 104 32.24 -11.05 10.23
N PHE A 105 32.42 -11.16 11.52
CA PHE A 105 33.09 -10.23 12.44
C PHE A 105 32.55 -10.29 13.88
N GLY A 106 33.48 -10.16 14.83
CA GLY A 106 33.35 -10.42 16.26
C GLY A 106 32.44 -9.43 17.04
N GLN A 107 32.24 -9.81 18.30
CA GLN A 107 31.44 -9.17 19.34
C GLN A 107 31.60 -7.64 19.44
N ARG A 108 30.56 -6.91 19.00
CA ARG A 108 30.18 -5.55 19.45
C ARG A 108 28.74 -5.31 19.00
N GLU A 109 27.99 -4.38 19.65
CA GLU A 109 26.69 -3.91 19.17
C GLU A 109 26.80 -3.59 17.67
N ARG A 110 26.06 -4.31 16.84
CA ARG A 110 26.14 -4.17 15.40
C ARG A 110 24.91 -3.39 14.94
N LEU A 111 25.13 -2.30 14.24
CA LEU A 111 24.09 -1.63 13.48
C LEU A 111 23.86 -2.45 12.22
N GLU A 112 22.71 -3.06 12.08
CA GLU A 112 22.27 -3.69 10.85
C GLU A 112 21.46 -2.68 10.06
N ASN A 113 21.87 -2.45 8.82
CA ASN A 113 21.16 -1.58 7.88
C ASN A 113 20.38 -2.46 6.91
N SER A 114 19.06 -2.38 6.96
CA SER A 114 18.20 -2.84 5.87
C SER A 114 18.23 -1.81 4.75
N LEU A 115 18.23 -2.25 3.51
CA LEU A 115 18.28 -1.40 2.34
C LEU A 115 17.19 -1.78 1.37
N GLY A 116 16.38 -0.79 0.98
CA GLY A 116 15.37 -0.92 -0.04
C GLY A 116 15.17 0.39 -0.80
N SER A 117 14.20 0.41 -1.66
CA SER A 117 13.77 1.60 -2.38
C SER A 117 12.60 2.28 -1.70
N GLY A 118 12.34 3.53 -2.08
CA GLY A 118 11.16 4.29 -1.72
C GLY A 118 10.72 5.18 -2.88
N VAL A 119 9.51 5.70 -2.79
CA VAL A 119 8.94 6.62 -3.77
C VAL A 119 8.47 7.87 -3.07
N ILE A 120 8.96 9.04 -3.47
CA ILE A 120 8.44 10.32 -3.03
C ILE A 120 7.11 10.56 -3.74
N VAL A 121 6.04 10.76 -2.98
CA VAL A 121 4.67 10.94 -3.49
C VAL A 121 4.10 12.34 -3.22
N SER A 122 4.85 13.18 -2.52
CA SER A 122 4.49 14.58 -2.23
C SER A 122 5.74 15.46 -2.23
N ALA A 123 5.60 16.67 -2.75
CA ALA A 123 6.68 17.66 -2.76
C ALA A 123 7.16 18.05 -1.34
N GLU A 124 6.36 17.80 -0.34
CA GLU A 124 6.69 18.01 1.07
C GLU A 124 7.53 16.87 1.68
N GLY A 125 8.00 15.90 0.86
CA GLY A 125 8.89 14.82 1.29
C GLY A 125 8.18 13.64 1.95
N ILE A 126 6.98 13.30 1.51
CA ILE A 126 6.32 12.04 1.88
C ILE A 126 6.87 10.92 1.02
N VAL A 127 7.42 9.89 1.65
CA VAL A 127 8.04 8.73 1.00
C VAL A 127 7.24 7.47 1.35
N VAL A 128 6.91 6.69 0.34
CA VAL A 128 6.31 5.36 0.52
C VAL A 128 7.36 4.29 0.25
N THR A 129 7.39 3.28 1.09
CA THR A 129 8.22 2.07 0.92
C THR A 129 7.45 0.83 1.38
N ASN A 130 8.05 -0.35 1.33
CA ASN A 130 7.44 -1.53 1.94
C ASN A 130 7.67 -1.59 3.46
N ASN A 131 6.69 -2.13 4.18
CA ASN A 131 6.82 -2.34 5.62
C ASN A 131 7.98 -3.30 5.95
N HIS A 132 8.19 -4.36 5.16
CA HIS A 132 9.28 -5.30 5.40
C HIS A 132 10.68 -4.67 5.26
N VAL A 133 10.83 -3.58 4.48
CA VAL A 133 12.10 -2.83 4.34
C VAL A 133 12.46 -2.14 5.64
N ILE A 134 11.47 -1.64 6.39
CA ILE A 134 11.68 -0.82 7.60
C ILE A 134 11.40 -1.57 8.90
N SER A 135 10.93 -2.80 8.83
CA SER A 135 10.47 -3.56 10.00
C SER A 135 11.55 -3.75 11.05
N GLY A 136 11.23 -3.36 12.28
CA GLY A 136 12.12 -3.47 13.44
C GLY A 136 13.27 -2.46 13.48
N ALA A 137 13.31 -1.48 12.60
CA ALA A 137 14.28 -0.39 12.61
C ALA A 137 13.90 0.71 13.60
N GLU A 138 14.91 1.41 14.12
CA GLU A 138 14.76 2.52 15.06
C GLU A 138 15.09 3.89 14.43
N ALA A 139 15.80 3.90 13.29
CA ALA A 139 16.16 5.12 12.58
C ALA A 139 16.09 4.92 11.07
N PHE A 140 15.65 5.96 10.37
CA PHE A 140 15.43 5.93 8.93
C PHE A 140 16.21 7.06 8.25
N LYS A 141 16.80 6.74 7.10
CA LYS A 141 17.48 7.70 6.24
C LYS A 141 16.99 7.50 4.80
N VAL A 142 16.71 8.60 4.13
CA VAL A 142 16.34 8.64 2.71
C VAL A 142 17.50 9.25 1.93
N VAL A 143 17.93 8.58 0.86
CA VAL A 143 19.00 9.07 -0.02
C VAL A 143 18.42 9.25 -1.42
N LEU A 144 18.49 10.49 -1.92
CA LEU A 144 18.00 10.87 -3.24
C LEU A 144 18.90 10.34 -4.36
N SER A 145 18.43 10.44 -5.60
CA SER A 145 19.20 10.06 -6.79
C SER A 145 20.46 10.88 -7.00
N ASP A 146 20.48 12.13 -6.52
CA ASP A 146 21.63 13.04 -6.52
C ASP A 146 22.58 12.86 -5.33
N ARG A 147 22.35 11.83 -4.49
CA ARG A 147 23.14 11.42 -3.31
C ARG A 147 22.95 12.30 -2.08
N ARG A 148 22.03 13.26 -2.08
CA ARG A 148 21.68 13.99 -0.86
C ARG A 148 21.00 13.04 0.12
N GLU A 149 21.35 13.15 1.39
CA GLU A 149 20.86 12.30 2.47
C GLU A 149 20.02 13.09 3.45
N PHE A 150 18.89 12.55 3.84
CA PHE A 150 17.96 13.16 4.79
C PHE A 150 17.56 12.15 5.85
N SER A 151 17.45 12.61 7.10
CA SER A 151 16.78 11.84 8.14
C SER A 151 15.28 11.77 7.84
N ALA A 152 14.64 10.68 8.23
CA ALA A 152 13.21 10.52 8.07
C ALA A 152 12.57 9.96 9.33
N GLU A 153 11.30 10.27 9.54
CA GLU A 153 10.47 9.69 10.59
C GLU A 153 9.40 8.77 10.00
N LEU A 154 9.02 7.77 10.77
CA LEU A 154 7.93 6.87 10.42
C LEU A 154 6.59 7.49 10.81
N LEU A 155 5.76 7.80 9.82
CA LEU A 155 4.38 8.25 10.05
C LEU A 155 3.44 7.07 10.27
N LEU A 156 3.58 6.02 9.46
CA LEU A 156 2.70 4.85 9.50
C LEU A 156 3.40 3.62 8.93
N ALA A 157 3.19 2.47 9.57
CA ALA A 157 3.56 1.15 9.06
C ALA A 157 2.35 0.23 9.07
N ASP A 158 2.10 -0.48 7.98
CA ASP A 158 0.99 -1.40 7.80
C ASP A 158 1.46 -2.75 7.27
N GLU A 159 1.58 -3.72 8.17
CA GLU A 159 1.97 -5.10 7.81
C GLU A 159 0.94 -5.76 6.87
N ARG A 160 -0.34 -5.40 6.99
CA ARG A 160 -1.42 -6.03 6.22
C ARG A 160 -1.42 -5.66 4.75
N THR A 161 -0.82 -4.53 4.38
CA THR A 161 -0.62 -4.11 2.98
C THR A 161 0.84 -4.17 2.56
N ASP A 162 1.77 -4.42 3.50
CA ASP A 162 3.22 -4.31 3.30
C ASP A 162 3.65 -2.91 2.85
N LEU A 163 3.03 -1.86 3.38
CA LEU A 163 3.37 -0.47 3.10
C LEU A 163 3.83 0.26 4.35
N ALA A 164 4.74 1.22 4.16
CA ALA A 164 5.13 2.18 5.17
C ALA A 164 5.25 3.57 4.57
N VAL A 165 4.91 4.58 5.37
CA VAL A 165 4.99 5.99 5.00
C VAL A 165 5.98 6.68 5.91
N LEU A 166 7.00 7.29 5.30
CA LEU A 166 8.03 8.06 5.96
C LEU A 166 7.86 9.54 5.60
N LYS A 167 8.32 10.43 6.49
CA LYS A 167 8.42 11.86 6.26
C LYS A 167 9.88 12.26 6.32
N ILE A 168 10.39 12.91 5.28
CA ILE A 168 11.72 13.53 5.28
C ILE A 168 11.72 14.71 6.26
N LEU A 169 12.75 14.79 7.10
CA LEU A 169 12.95 15.82 8.11
C LEU A 169 13.95 16.88 7.63
N ASP A 170 13.89 18.06 8.25
CA ASP A 170 14.88 19.14 8.14
C ASP A 170 15.17 19.58 6.69
N ALA A 171 14.16 19.56 5.82
CA ALA A 171 14.29 20.01 4.44
C ALA A 171 13.40 21.25 4.19
N GLU A 172 14.04 22.34 3.74
CA GLU A 172 13.36 23.59 3.34
C GLU A 172 12.96 23.59 1.85
N GLU A 173 13.34 22.55 1.12
CA GLU A 173 13.12 22.44 -0.32
C GLU A 173 11.93 21.57 -0.70
N LYS A 174 11.47 21.72 -1.94
CA LYS A 174 10.48 20.81 -2.53
C LYS A 174 11.17 19.63 -3.21
N PHE A 175 10.62 18.46 -3.01
CA PHE A 175 11.12 17.22 -3.59
C PHE A 175 10.40 16.88 -4.90
N PRO A 176 11.11 16.21 -5.85
CA PRO A 176 10.45 15.59 -6.99
C PRO A 176 9.49 14.51 -6.49
N ALA A 177 8.25 14.54 -6.95
CA ALA A 177 7.23 13.60 -6.50
C ALA A 177 6.51 12.96 -7.70
N LEU A 178 6.18 11.65 -7.59
CA LEU A 178 5.39 10.95 -8.60
C LEU A 178 3.89 11.11 -8.32
N PRO A 179 3.12 11.63 -9.28
CA PRO A 179 1.67 11.66 -9.18
C PRO A 179 1.10 10.24 -9.31
N PHE A 180 0.04 9.95 -8.57
CA PHE A 180 -0.65 8.67 -8.64
C PHE A 180 -1.38 8.48 -9.97
N ARG A 181 -1.29 7.27 -10.52
CA ARG A 181 -2.17 6.77 -11.58
C ARG A 181 -3.30 5.98 -10.93
N ASN A 182 -4.54 6.19 -11.36
CA ASN A 182 -5.63 5.32 -10.91
C ASN A 182 -5.38 3.88 -11.41
N SER A 183 -5.00 2.97 -10.52
CA SER A 183 -4.67 1.59 -10.83
C SER A 183 -5.86 0.77 -11.36
N ASP A 184 -7.09 1.25 -11.20
CA ASP A 184 -8.28 0.62 -11.76
C ASP A 184 -8.46 0.84 -13.27
N THR A 185 -7.68 1.76 -13.87
CA THR A 185 -7.77 2.07 -15.31
C THR A 185 -6.78 1.30 -16.15
N VAL A 186 -5.80 0.65 -15.52
CA VAL A 186 -4.77 -0.12 -16.21
C VAL A 186 -5.32 -1.45 -16.74
N LYS A 187 -4.76 -1.93 -17.83
CA LYS A 187 -5.14 -3.18 -18.48
C LYS A 187 -3.96 -4.13 -18.58
N VAL A 188 -4.25 -5.42 -18.66
CA VAL A 188 -3.25 -6.43 -19.01
C VAL A 188 -2.73 -6.12 -20.42
N GLY A 189 -1.39 -6.11 -20.56
CA GLY A 189 -0.70 -5.70 -21.78
C GLY A 189 -0.19 -4.26 -21.78
N ASP A 190 -0.62 -3.40 -20.85
CA ASP A 190 -0.08 -2.04 -20.73
C ASP A 190 1.41 -2.09 -20.34
N PHE A 191 2.23 -1.27 -21.00
CA PHE A 191 3.66 -1.15 -20.70
C PHE A 191 3.88 -0.48 -19.35
N VAL A 192 4.87 -0.98 -18.59
CA VAL A 192 5.28 -0.46 -17.29
C VAL A 192 6.80 -0.49 -17.14
N LEU A 193 7.33 0.42 -16.31
CA LEU A 193 8.71 0.42 -15.88
C LEU A 193 8.76 0.19 -14.37
N ALA A 194 9.58 -0.75 -13.93
CA ALA A 194 9.92 -0.91 -12.52
C ALA A 194 11.23 -0.17 -12.24
N ILE A 195 11.18 0.79 -11.32
CA ILE A 195 12.30 1.64 -10.96
C ILE A 195 12.61 1.42 -9.49
N GLY A 196 13.88 1.13 -9.19
CA GLY A 196 14.39 1.01 -7.84
C GLY A 196 15.81 1.55 -7.74
N ASN A 197 16.35 1.55 -6.52
CA ASN A 197 17.72 1.95 -6.26
C ASN A 197 18.43 0.88 -5.42
N PRO A 198 18.68 -0.32 -6.00
CA PRO A 198 19.27 -1.44 -5.27
C PRO A 198 20.70 -1.10 -4.82
N PHE A 199 20.99 -1.40 -3.56
CA PHE A 199 22.35 -1.30 -2.97
C PHE A 199 22.98 0.11 -2.93
N GLY A 200 22.24 1.19 -3.27
CA GLY A 200 22.80 2.55 -3.30
C GLY A 200 23.88 2.79 -4.37
N VAL A 201 24.05 1.83 -5.29
CA VAL A 201 25.06 1.93 -6.36
C VAL A 201 24.54 2.62 -7.62
N GLY A 202 23.28 3.01 -7.61
CA GLY A 202 22.61 3.68 -8.73
C GLY A 202 21.21 3.12 -8.97
N GLN A 203 20.38 3.92 -9.62
CA GLN A 203 19.03 3.51 -9.98
C GLN A 203 19.04 2.42 -11.05
N THR A 204 18.17 1.45 -10.89
CA THR A 204 17.93 0.37 -11.84
C THR A 204 16.52 0.51 -12.42
N VAL A 205 16.42 0.46 -13.73
CA VAL A 205 15.15 0.50 -14.46
C VAL A 205 15.01 -0.79 -15.26
N THR A 206 13.88 -1.45 -15.08
CA THR A 206 13.48 -2.60 -15.88
C THR A 206 12.13 -2.34 -16.53
N ASN A 207 11.89 -2.91 -17.71
CA ASN A 207 10.64 -2.73 -18.45
C ASN A 207 9.91 -4.05 -18.62
N GLY A 208 8.61 -3.96 -18.74
CA GLY A 208 7.71 -5.07 -18.97
C GLY A 208 6.29 -4.59 -19.22
N ILE A 209 5.35 -5.48 -19.01
CA ILE A 209 3.92 -5.20 -19.14
C ILE A 209 3.18 -5.56 -17.84
N VAL A 210 1.98 -5.07 -17.71
CA VAL A 210 1.01 -5.62 -16.76
C VAL A 210 0.60 -7.01 -17.25
N SER A 211 1.05 -8.05 -16.55
CA SER A 211 0.81 -9.45 -16.94
C SER A 211 -0.52 -9.98 -16.40
N ALA A 212 -0.95 -9.48 -15.23
CA ALA A 212 -2.25 -9.80 -14.64
C ALA A 212 -2.66 -8.75 -13.60
N LEU A 213 -3.95 -8.71 -13.30
CA LEU A 213 -4.53 -7.86 -12.27
C LEU A 213 -5.21 -8.70 -11.19
N ALA A 214 -5.37 -8.11 -10.00
CA ALA A 214 -6.11 -8.71 -8.88
C ALA A 214 -5.59 -10.10 -8.45
N ARG A 215 -4.25 -10.31 -8.48
CA ARG A 215 -3.64 -11.55 -8.01
C ARG A 215 -3.71 -11.65 -6.48
N THR A 216 -4.31 -12.72 -5.99
CA THR A 216 -4.66 -12.91 -4.59
C THR A 216 -3.91 -14.05 -3.91
N SER A 217 -3.27 -14.95 -4.64
CA SER A 217 -2.66 -16.17 -4.08
C SER A 217 -1.15 -16.08 -3.87
N VAL A 218 -0.64 -14.89 -3.51
CA VAL A 218 0.81 -14.68 -3.36
C VAL A 218 1.29 -14.94 -1.92
N GLY A 219 0.39 -14.95 -0.93
CA GLY A 219 0.70 -15.31 0.46
C GLY A 219 1.50 -14.26 1.26
N VAL A 220 1.62 -13.04 0.75
CA VAL A 220 2.48 -11.98 1.34
C VAL A 220 1.71 -11.06 2.28
N THR A 221 0.42 -10.81 2.03
CA THR A 221 -0.40 -9.84 2.78
C THR A 221 -1.87 -10.28 2.87
N ASP A 222 -2.65 -9.68 3.78
CA ASP A 222 -4.09 -9.93 3.93
C ASP A 222 -4.92 -9.31 2.79
N PHE A 223 -4.46 -8.16 2.23
CA PHE A 223 -5.13 -7.46 1.14
C PHE A 223 -4.48 -7.76 -0.20
N GLN A 224 -4.62 -9.02 -0.62
CA GLN A 224 -4.04 -9.53 -1.84
C GLN A 224 -4.85 -9.07 -3.06
N SER A 225 -4.39 -8.04 -3.75
CA SER A 225 -4.91 -7.63 -5.05
C SER A 225 -3.78 -6.97 -5.85
N PHE A 226 -2.68 -7.72 -6.05
CA PHE A 226 -1.48 -7.20 -6.68
C PHE A 226 -1.63 -7.00 -8.18
N ILE A 227 -0.89 -6.03 -8.71
CA ILE A 227 -0.56 -5.93 -10.12
C ILE A 227 0.61 -6.87 -10.37
N GLN A 228 0.43 -7.86 -11.26
CA GLN A 228 1.52 -8.72 -11.71
C GLN A 228 2.17 -8.10 -12.93
N THR A 229 3.50 -8.12 -12.99
CA THR A 229 4.31 -7.66 -14.13
C THR A 229 5.42 -8.66 -14.44
N ASP A 230 5.85 -8.71 -15.69
CA ASP A 230 7.05 -9.42 -16.12
C ASP A 230 8.30 -8.53 -16.14
N ALA A 231 8.15 -7.22 -15.87
CA ALA A 231 9.30 -6.36 -15.58
C ALA A 231 10.15 -6.99 -14.47
N PRO A 232 11.44 -7.25 -14.69
CA PRO A 232 12.29 -7.88 -13.68
C PRO A 232 12.34 -7.08 -12.38
N ILE A 233 11.79 -7.65 -11.30
CA ILE A 233 11.91 -7.13 -9.94
C ILE A 233 12.94 -8.03 -9.23
N ASN A 234 13.94 -7.41 -8.64
CA ASN A 234 15.02 -8.08 -7.91
C ASN A 234 15.18 -7.44 -6.51
N PRO A 235 15.91 -8.07 -5.58
CA PRO A 235 16.26 -7.48 -4.30
C PRO A 235 16.81 -6.06 -4.45
N GLY A 236 16.23 -5.12 -3.69
CA GLY A 236 16.53 -3.69 -3.78
C GLY A 236 15.53 -2.86 -4.58
N ASN A 237 14.74 -3.46 -5.49
CA ASN A 237 13.61 -2.77 -6.14
C ASN A 237 12.37 -2.71 -5.24
N SER A 238 12.30 -3.52 -4.17
CA SER A 238 11.20 -3.48 -3.19
C SER A 238 11.08 -2.09 -2.57
N GLY A 239 9.85 -1.58 -2.50
CA GLY A 239 9.55 -0.20 -2.10
C GLY A 239 9.68 0.82 -3.23
N GLY A 240 10.29 0.46 -4.37
CA GLY A 240 10.43 1.31 -5.56
C GLY A 240 9.14 1.43 -6.37
N ALA A 241 9.20 2.22 -7.44
CA ALA A 241 8.04 2.55 -8.25
C ALA A 241 7.80 1.54 -9.38
N LEU A 242 6.55 1.14 -9.59
CA LEU A 242 6.04 0.69 -10.88
C LEU A 242 5.33 1.86 -11.53
N VAL A 243 5.81 2.31 -12.69
CA VAL A 243 5.29 3.49 -13.39
C VAL A 243 4.71 3.13 -14.75
N THR A 244 3.69 3.87 -15.17
CA THR A 244 3.09 3.81 -16.49
C THR A 244 3.84 4.71 -17.48
N MET A 245 3.56 4.55 -18.78
CA MET A 245 4.22 5.31 -19.83
C MET A 245 3.94 6.83 -19.80
N ASP A 246 2.97 7.26 -19.00
CA ASP A 246 2.72 8.68 -18.70
C ASP A 246 3.48 9.20 -17.46
N GLY A 247 4.46 8.43 -16.96
CA GLY A 247 5.35 8.82 -15.86
C GLY A 247 4.66 8.87 -14.50
N ARG A 248 3.51 8.20 -14.31
CA ARG A 248 2.76 8.18 -13.06
C ARG A 248 2.94 6.90 -12.27
N LEU A 249 2.84 6.98 -10.97
CA LEU A 249 2.95 5.86 -10.05
C LEU A 249 1.73 4.95 -10.19
N LEU A 250 1.93 3.75 -10.74
CA LEU A 250 0.92 2.70 -10.85
C LEU A 250 0.87 1.79 -9.62
N GLY A 251 2.01 1.61 -8.97
CA GLY A 251 2.11 0.80 -7.75
C GLY A 251 3.50 0.85 -7.14
N VAL A 252 3.63 0.22 -5.97
CA VAL A 252 4.89 0.04 -5.25
C VAL A 252 5.34 -1.41 -5.41
N ASN A 253 6.54 -1.62 -5.95
CA ASN A 253 7.12 -2.95 -6.13
C ASN A 253 7.30 -3.62 -4.76
N THR A 254 6.88 -4.88 -4.60
CA THR A 254 6.95 -5.53 -3.28
C THR A 254 7.59 -6.90 -3.31
N ALA A 255 7.14 -7.81 -4.14
CA ALA A 255 7.53 -9.20 -4.08
C ALA A 255 7.80 -9.80 -5.45
N ILE A 256 8.55 -10.92 -5.47
CA ILE A 256 8.69 -11.79 -6.62
C ILE A 256 8.26 -13.22 -6.25
N TYR A 257 7.73 -13.95 -7.21
CA TYR A 257 7.56 -15.40 -7.07
C TYR A 257 8.85 -16.08 -7.56
N THR A 258 9.65 -16.60 -6.63
CA THR A 258 10.93 -17.21 -6.99
C THR A 258 11.30 -18.34 -6.04
N ARG A 259 12.07 -19.32 -6.52
CA ARG A 259 12.70 -20.36 -5.71
C ARG A 259 14.21 -20.13 -5.52
N SER A 260 14.77 -19.23 -6.32
CA SER A 260 16.23 -18.99 -6.38
C SER A 260 16.64 -17.59 -5.92
N GLY A 261 15.70 -16.72 -5.52
CA GLY A 261 15.96 -15.35 -5.08
C GLY A 261 16.11 -14.31 -6.20
N GLY A 262 16.09 -14.72 -7.48
CA GLY A 262 16.11 -13.81 -8.63
C GLY A 262 14.78 -13.79 -9.39
N SER A 263 14.55 -12.76 -10.20
CA SER A 263 13.34 -12.65 -11.03
C SER A 263 13.25 -13.77 -12.05
N VAL A 264 12.09 -14.40 -12.13
CA VAL A 264 11.72 -15.40 -13.16
C VAL A 264 10.61 -14.86 -14.08
N GLY A 265 10.48 -13.53 -14.19
CA GLY A 265 9.43 -12.89 -14.98
C GLY A 265 8.07 -12.83 -14.27
N ILE A 266 8.04 -12.98 -12.94
CA ILE A 266 6.82 -12.85 -12.14
C ILE A 266 7.13 -11.90 -10.97
N GLY A 267 6.81 -10.65 -11.16
CA GLY A 267 6.90 -9.59 -10.17
C GLY A 267 5.51 -9.10 -9.73
N PHE A 268 5.43 -8.54 -8.54
CA PHE A 268 4.20 -8.01 -7.97
C PHE A 268 4.40 -6.59 -7.45
N ALA A 269 3.38 -5.75 -7.67
CA ALA A 269 3.32 -4.40 -7.12
C ALA A 269 1.99 -4.17 -6.39
N ILE A 270 2.04 -3.44 -5.29
CA ILE A 270 0.87 -2.99 -4.54
C ILE A 270 0.23 -1.85 -5.34
N PRO A 271 -1.06 -1.93 -5.72
CA PRO A 271 -1.70 -0.93 -6.56
C PRO A 271 -1.71 0.47 -5.95
N SER A 272 -1.51 1.48 -6.77
CA SER A 272 -1.46 2.90 -6.35
C SER A 272 -2.70 3.38 -5.60
N ASN A 273 -3.89 2.86 -5.92
CA ASN A 273 -5.10 3.20 -5.18
C ASN A 273 -5.02 2.74 -3.70
N MET A 274 -4.37 1.61 -3.42
CA MET A 274 -4.10 1.18 -2.04
C MET A 274 -3.00 2.03 -1.40
N VAL A 275 -1.94 2.33 -2.14
CA VAL A 275 -0.85 3.20 -1.67
C VAL A 275 -1.41 4.56 -1.23
N GLN A 276 -2.29 5.15 -2.03
CA GLN A 276 -2.91 6.43 -1.72
C GLN A 276 -3.73 6.37 -0.43
N GLN A 277 -4.53 5.31 -0.21
CA GLN A 277 -5.29 5.14 1.03
C GLN A 277 -4.38 5.08 2.28
N VAL A 278 -3.22 4.42 2.16
CA VAL A 278 -2.25 4.35 3.27
C VAL A 278 -1.58 5.70 3.52
N VAL A 279 -1.25 6.44 2.47
CA VAL A 279 -0.69 7.81 2.56
C VAL A 279 -1.71 8.76 3.19
N ASP A 280 -2.97 8.73 2.74
CA ASP A 280 -4.03 9.57 3.28
C ASP A 280 -4.27 9.30 4.77
N ALA A 281 -4.24 8.02 5.18
CA ALA A 281 -4.32 7.63 6.59
C ALA A 281 -3.12 8.11 7.42
N ALA A 282 -1.90 8.05 6.86
CA ALA A 282 -0.69 8.51 7.51
C ALA A 282 -0.69 10.04 7.74
N LEU A 283 -1.28 10.79 6.81
CA LEU A 283 -1.37 12.26 6.87
C LEU A 283 -2.54 12.77 7.70
N SER A 284 -3.54 11.92 8.03
CA SER A 284 -4.69 12.31 8.86
C SER A 284 -4.40 12.07 10.35
N ASP A 285 -4.73 10.90 10.85
CA ASP A 285 -4.64 10.57 12.28
C ASP A 285 -3.61 9.47 12.61
N GLY A 286 -2.83 9.06 11.59
CA GLY A 286 -1.80 8.03 11.73
C GLY A 286 -2.35 6.63 11.98
N ARG A 287 -3.62 6.40 11.65
CA ARG A 287 -4.29 5.11 11.82
C ARG A 287 -5.03 4.67 10.59
N ILE A 288 -4.86 3.40 10.21
CA ILE A 288 -5.63 2.81 9.13
C ILE A 288 -6.91 2.20 9.71
N VAL A 289 -8.03 2.87 9.47
CA VAL A 289 -9.35 2.32 9.78
C VAL A 289 -9.95 1.76 8.50
N ARG A 290 -10.09 0.44 8.44
CA ARG A 290 -10.66 -0.24 7.28
C ARG A 290 -12.16 -0.36 7.38
N PRO A 291 -12.88 -0.23 6.25
CA PRO A 291 -14.31 -0.50 6.23
C PRO A 291 -14.61 -1.93 6.64
N TRP A 292 -15.62 -2.09 7.47
CA TRP A 292 -16.07 -3.37 7.98
C TRP A 292 -17.30 -3.87 7.22
N ALA A 293 -17.24 -5.08 6.71
CA ALA A 293 -18.37 -5.74 6.08
C ALA A 293 -19.24 -6.49 7.09
N GLY A 294 -18.64 -6.99 8.16
CA GLY A 294 -19.30 -7.84 9.14
C GLY A 294 -19.84 -9.12 8.51
N VAL A 295 -19.05 -9.76 7.64
CA VAL A 295 -19.43 -10.99 6.94
C VAL A 295 -18.28 -11.99 6.94
N GLU A 296 -18.64 -13.26 6.95
CA GLU A 296 -17.74 -14.37 6.62
C GLU A 296 -17.95 -14.73 5.16
N LEU A 297 -16.86 -14.74 4.40
CA LEU A 297 -16.87 -14.97 2.97
C LEU A 297 -16.19 -16.28 2.62
N GLN A 298 -16.71 -16.95 1.60
CA GLN A 298 -16.15 -18.16 1.02
C GLN A 298 -15.95 -18.00 -0.47
N LYS A 299 -14.80 -18.50 -0.97
CA LYS A 299 -14.52 -18.60 -2.39
C LYS A 299 -15.50 -19.54 -3.07
N VAL A 300 -16.00 -19.15 -4.24
CA VAL A 300 -16.90 -19.98 -5.04
C VAL A 300 -16.07 -21.00 -5.83
N SER A 301 -16.16 -22.27 -5.44
CA SER A 301 -15.57 -23.40 -6.19
C SER A 301 -16.43 -23.76 -7.40
N GLN A 302 -15.90 -24.57 -8.32
CA GLN A 302 -16.65 -25.06 -9.48
C GLN A 302 -17.93 -25.83 -9.06
N SER A 303 -17.83 -26.70 -8.07
CA SER A 303 -18.99 -27.43 -7.55
C SER A 303 -20.03 -26.51 -6.90
N LEU A 304 -19.56 -25.52 -6.16
CA LEU A 304 -20.44 -24.54 -5.52
C LEU A 304 -21.14 -23.66 -6.57
N ALA A 305 -20.43 -23.26 -7.61
CA ALA A 305 -21.02 -22.50 -8.72
C ALA A 305 -22.16 -23.27 -9.39
N GLN A 306 -21.98 -24.56 -9.65
CA GLN A 306 -23.04 -25.43 -10.21
C GLN A 306 -24.26 -25.49 -9.28
N THR A 307 -24.04 -25.68 -7.97
CA THR A 307 -25.12 -25.75 -6.98
C THR A 307 -25.89 -24.43 -6.87
N LEU A 308 -25.19 -23.29 -7.01
CA LEU A 308 -25.78 -21.95 -6.94
C LEU A 308 -26.33 -21.44 -8.28
N GLY A 309 -26.24 -22.24 -9.35
CA GLY A 309 -26.68 -21.83 -10.69
C GLY A 309 -25.85 -20.71 -11.32
N LEU A 310 -24.57 -20.62 -10.95
CA LEU A 310 -23.64 -19.62 -11.49
C LEU A 310 -23.01 -20.12 -12.79
N ALA A 311 -22.90 -19.23 -13.78
CA ALA A 311 -22.24 -19.57 -15.06
C ALA A 311 -20.72 -19.80 -14.93
N LYS A 312 -20.09 -19.23 -13.90
CA LYS A 312 -18.64 -19.30 -13.65
C LYS A 312 -18.37 -19.39 -12.14
N PRO A 313 -17.26 -20.01 -11.71
CA PRO A 313 -16.85 -20.09 -10.32
C PRO A 313 -16.19 -18.78 -9.85
N VAL A 314 -16.94 -17.68 -9.88
CA VAL A 314 -16.49 -16.34 -9.50
C VAL A 314 -17.43 -15.71 -8.48
N GLY A 315 -16.90 -14.80 -7.68
CA GLY A 315 -17.63 -14.09 -6.65
C GLY A 315 -17.23 -14.49 -5.23
N ALA A 316 -17.82 -13.81 -4.27
CA ALA A 316 -17.65 -14.08 -2.85
C ALA A 316 -18.98 -14.49 -2.23
N LEU A 317 -19.10 -15.77 -1.84
CA LEU A 317 -20.28 -16.29 -1.16
C LEU A 317 -20.31 -15.77 0.29
N ILE A 318 -21.42 -15.19 0.69
CA ILE A 318 -21.66 -14.81 2.08
C ILE A 318 -22.14 -16.03 2.86
N VAL A 319 -21.27 -16.53 3.75
CA VAL A 319 -21.59 -17.68 4.61
C VAL A 319 -22.36 -17.21 5.84
N LYS A 320 -21.88 -16.16 6.48
CA LYS A 320 -22.45 -15.62 7.73
C LYS A 320 -22.40 -14.10 7.74
N LEU A 321 -23.36 -13.47 8.42
CA LEU A 321 -23.35 -12.03 8.69
C LEU A 321 -23.42 -11.79 10.20
N HIS A 322 -22.64 -10.82 10.64
CA HIS A 322 -22.78 -10.28 11.99
C HIS A 322 -24.12 -9.52 12.11
N PRO A 323 -24.84 -9.57 13.25
CA PRO A 323 -26.12 -8.87 13.43
C PRO A 323 -26.06 -7.37 13.08
N ASN A 324 -24.92 -6.71 13.32
CA ASN A 324 -24.70 -5.30 13.00
C ASN A 324 -24.11 -5.05 11.61
N SER A 325 -23.91 -6.09 10.77
CA SER A 325 -23.34 -5.96 9.43
C SER A 325 -24.02 -4.86 8.62
N PRO A 326 -23.27 -3.91 8.01
CA PRO A 326 -23.83 -2.92 7.10
C PRO A 326 -24.43 -3.57 5.85
N LEU A 327 -23.88 -4.70 5.40
CA LEU A 327 -24.41 -5.48 4.29
C LEU A 327 -25.76 -6.09 4.66
N GLY A 328 -25.87 -6.65 5.86
CA GLY A 328 -27.14 -7.21 6.38
C GLY A 328 -28.23 -6.13 6.51
N LYS A 329 -27.88 -4.95 7.00
CA LYS A 329 -28.79 -3.79 7.08
C LYS A 329 -29.24 -3.31 5.70
N ALA A 330 -28.44 -3.51 4.66
CA ALA A 330 -28.80 -3.20 3.27
C ALA A 330 -29.59 -4.33 2.58
N GLY A 331 -29.96 -5.39 3.30
CA GLY A 331 -30.80 -6.48 2.81
C GLY A 331 -30.04 -7.63 2.14
N ILE A 332 -28.70 -7.66 2.21
CA ILE A 332 -27.86 -8.78 1.78
C ILE A 332 -27.95 -9.88 2.85
N LYS A 333 -27.97 -11.15 2.45
CA LYS A 333 -28.20 -12.31 3.32
C LYS A 333 -27.15 -13.40 3.14
N SER A 334 -27.04 -14.32 4.09
CA SER A 334 -26.32 -15.58 3.92
C SER A 334 -26.88 -16.35 2.70
N GLY A 335 -25.99 -16.94 1.92
CA GLY A 335 -26.27 -17.58 0.64
C GLY A 335 -26.24 -16.65 -0.58
N ASP A 336 -26.12 -15.33 -0.41
CA ASP A 336 -25.88 -14.40 -1.52
C ASP A 336 -24.43 -14.50 -2.00
N VAL A 337 -24.21 -14.34 -3.30
CA VAL A 337 -22.88 -14.28 -3.90
C VAL A 337 -22.62 -12.85 -4.38
N VAL A 338 -21.69 -12.17 -3.75
CA VAL A 338 -21.23 -10.84 -4.20
C VAL A 338 -20.48 -10.99 -5.52
N THR A 339 -20.91 -10.26 -6.54
CA THR A 339 -20.37 -10.34 -7.91
C THR A 339 -19.77 -9.03 -8.42
N THR A 340 -20.19 -7.88 -7.87
CA THR A 340 -19.63 -6.58 -8.25
C THR A 340 -19.56 -5.64 -7.06
N PHE A 341 -18.59 -4.71 -7.10
CA PHE A 341 -18.43 -3.59 -6.18
C PHE A 341 -18.22 -2.32 -7.01
N ASN A 342 -19.13 -1.35 -6.93
CA ASN A 342 -19.14 -0.14 -7.75
C ASN A 342 -18.96 -0.45 -9.26
N GLY A 343 -19.64 -1.50 -9.75
CA GLY A 343 -19.58 -1.96 -11.14
C GLY A 343 -18.32 -2.76 -11.50
N LYS A 344 -17.31 -2.86 -10.62
CA LYS A 344 -16.12 -3.70 -10.83
C LYS A 344 -16.41 -5.14 -10.43
N GLU A 345 -15.99 -6.10 -11.25
CA GLU A 345 -16.20 -7.53 -10.99
C GLU A 345 -15.46 -7.99 -9.74
N ILE A 346 -16.10 -8.83 -8.94
CA ILE A 346 -15.54 -9.52 -7.78
C ILE A 346 -15.32 -10.96 -8.19
N LEU A 347 -14.05 -11.37 -8.27
CA LEU A 347 -13.67 -12.73 -8.63
C LEU A 347 -13.66 -13.66 -7.41
N GLU A 348 -13.23 -13.14 -6.25
CA GLU A 348 -13.07 -13.88 -5.01
C GLU A 348 -13.13 -12.96 -3.77
N PRO A 349 -13.22 -13.50 -2.53
CA PRO A 349 -13.34 -12.72 -1.29
C PRO A 349 -12.29 -11.63 -1.11
N GLU A 350 -11.04 -11.90 -1.47
CA GLU A 350 -9.91 -10.97 -1.34
C GLU A 350 -10.09 -9.73 -2.21
N ASN A 351 -10.66 -9.88 -3.43
CA ASN A 351 -10.99 -8.74 -4.28
C ASN A 351 -12.06 -7.84 -3.63
N PHE A 352 -13.06 -8.45 -2.98
CA PHE A 352 -14.08 -7.68 -2.27
C PHE A 352 -13.48 -6.88 -1.10
N ARG A 353 -12.61 -7.50 -0.29
CA ARG A 353 -11.91 -6.83 0.82
C ARG A 353 -11.03 -5.69 0.32
N TYR A 354 -10.27 -5.93 -0.74
CA TYR A 354 -9.46 -4.90 -1.39
C TYR A 354 -10.31 -3.71 -1.84
N ARG A 355 -11.42 -3.96 -2.55
CA ARG A 355 -12.33 -2.90 -3.02
C ARG A 355 -12.90 -2.08 -1.89
N MET A 356 -13.28 -2.73 -0.79
CA MET A 356 -13.74 -2.04 0.40
C MET A 356 -12.63 -1.17 1.01
N ALA A 357 -11.43 -1.72 1.19
CA ALA A 357 -10.29 -1.00 1.76
C ALA A 357 -9.93 0.25 0.94
N VAL A 358 -9.89 0.14 -0.39
CA VAL A 358 -9.62 1.26 -1.30
C VAL A 358 -10.75 2.31 -1.30
N ALA A 359 -11.99 1.89 -1.09
CA ALA A 359 -13.11 2.85 -1.03
C ALA A 359 -13.11 3.68 0.25
N GLY A 360 -12.55 3.16 1.35
CA GLY A 360 -12.44 3.86 2.62
C GLY A 360 -13.72 3.91 3.44
N VAL A 361 -13.59 4.26 4.73
CA VAL A 361 -14.71 4.47 5.65
C VAL A 361 -15.46 5.75 5.28
N GLY A 362 -16.79 5.74 5.40
CA GLY A 362 -17.66 6.86 5.05
C GLY A 362 -18.09 6.87 3.58
N ALA A 363 -17.45 6.07 2.71
CA ALA A 363 -17.88 5.96 1.32
C ALA A 363 -19.20 5.19 1.18
N ARG A 364 -19.98 5.54 0.15
CA ARG A 364 -21.16 4.79 -0.26
C ARG A 364 -20.79 3.89 -1.44
N ALA A 365 -21.03 2.59 -1.30
CA ALA A 365 -20.73 1.60 -2.33
C ALA A 365 -21.99 0.91 -2.84
N THR A 366 -22.04 0.63 -4.16
CA THR A 366 -23.05 -0.22 -4.77
C THR A 366 -22.52 -1.63 -4.87
N ILE A 367 -23.14 -2.58 -4.17
CA ILE A 367 -22.74 -3.99 -4.16
C ILE A 367 -23.76 -4.77 -4.98
N GLY A 368 -23.30 -5.35 -6.11
CA GLY A 368 -24.08 -6.29 -6.90
C GLY A 368 -23.90 -7.71 -6.39
N TYR A 369 -24.99 -8.44 -6.29
CA TYR A 369 -25.00 -9.81 -5.79
C TYR A 369 -26.03 -10.69 -6.50
N LEU A 370 -25.82 -11.99 -6.43
CA LEU A 370 -26.76 -13.00 -6.91
C LEU A 370 -27.47 -13.65 -5.71
N ARG A 371 -28.78 -13.77 -5.79
CA ARG A 371 -29.62 -14.49 -4.84
C ARG A 371 -30.52 -15.45 -5.62
N GLN A 372 -30.32 -16.75 -5.45
CA GLN A 372 -31.10 -17.80 -6.17
C GLN A 372 -31.15 -17.53 -7.68
N GLY A 373 -30.00 -17.25 -8.29
CA GLY A 373 -29.86 -16.95 -9.72
C GLY A 373 -30.26 -15.54 -10.17
N ASN A 374 -30.95 -14.76 -9.31
CA ASN A 374 -31.40 -13.41 -9.64
C ASN A 374 -30.37 -12.35 -9.29
N ARG A 375 -30.06 -11.45 -10.22
CA ARG A 375 -29.16 -10.30 -9.98
C ARG A 375 -29.88 -9.23 -9.16
N LYS A 376 -29.22 -8.77 -8.13
CA LYS A 376 -29.67 -7.70 -7.24
C LYS A 376 -28.54 -6.74 -6.96
N ALA A 377 -28.86 -5.54 -6.47
CA ALA A 377 -27.89 -4.57 -6.01
C ALA A 377 -28.37 -3.93 -4.71
N ALA A 378 -27.45 -3.57 -3.85
CA ALA A 378 -27.70 -2.84 -2.60
C ALA A 378 -26.70 -1.68 -2.48
N SER A 379 -27.18 -0.53 -2.00
CA SER A 379 -26.34 0.59 -1.64
C SER A 379 -25.96 0.48 -0.17
N VAL A 380 -24.67 0.44 0.12
CA VAL A 380 -24.09 0.22 1.44
C VAL A 380 -23.24 1.40 1.83
N MET A 381 -23.45 1.96 3.02
CA MET A 381 -22.51 2.89 3.64
C MET A 381 -21.39 2.08 4.30
N LEU A 382 -20.14 2.35 3.92
CA LEU A 382 -18.97 1.70 4.49
C LEU A 382 -18.66 2.32 5.85
N VAL A 383 -18.69 1.53 6.89
CA VAL A 383 -18.51 1.96 8.28
C VAL A 383 -17.28 1.29 8.90
N SER A 384 -16.71 1.91 9.92
CA SER A 384 -15.71 1.28 10.76
C SER A 384 -16.29 0.09 11.52
N PRO A 385 -15.46 -0.91 11.89
CA PRO A 385 -15.91 -2.00 12.74
C PRO A 385 -16.36 -1.46 14.10
N PRO A 386 -17.49 -1.98 14.66
CA PRO A 386 -17.97 -1.56 15.96
C PRO A 386 -16.96 -1.87 17.08
N ASP A 387 -16.66 -0.89 17.93
CA ASP A 387 -15.84 -1.06 19.14
C ASP A 387 -16.74 -1.32 20.37
N THR A 388 -17.66 -2.27 20.23
CA THR A 388 -18.63 -2.64 21.26
C THR A 388 -18.71 -4.17 21.38
N PRO A 389 -18.50 -4.75 22.61
CA PRO A 389 -18.21 -4.06 23.88
C PRO A 389 -16.88 -3.31 23.84
N PRO A 390 -16.68 -2.32 24.73
CA PRO A 390 -15.39 -1.61 24.83
C PRO A 390 -14.23 -2.58 25.00
N ARG A 391 -13.15 -2.35 24.25
CA ARG A 391 -11.98 -3.27 24.22
C ARG A 391 -11.27 -3.40 25.57
N ASN A 392 -11.31 -2.37 26.43
CA ASN A 392 -10.64 -2.35 27.74
C ASN A 392 -9.23 -2.93 27.69
N GLU A 393 -8.47 -2.49 26.69
CA GLU A 393 -7.13 -2.98 26.43
C GLU A 393 -6.17 -2.62 27.55
N MET A 394 -5.44 -3.61 28.07
CA MET A 394 -4.47 -3.38 29.13
C MET A 394 -3.35 -4.42 29.15
N THR A 395 -2.21 -4.04 29.69
CA THR A 395 -1.13 -4.96 30.01
C THR A 395 -1.29 -5.44 31.45
N LEU A 396 -1.40 -6.74 31.62
CA LEU A 396 -1.55 -7.36 32.94
C LEU A 396 -0.21 -7.34 33.70
N THR A 397 -0.25 -6.94 34.95
CA THR A 397 0.90 -6.90 35.85
C THR A 397 0.58 -7.62 37.15
N GLY A 398 1.56 -8.29 37.76
CA GLY A 398 1.35 -9.01 39.02
C GLY A 398 2.10 -10.33 39.12
N GLN A 399 1.93 -11.02 40.26
CA GLN A 399 2.59 -12.32 40.53
C GLN A 399 1.75 -13.50 40.00
N HIS A 400 1.41 -13.49 38.71
CA HIS A 400 0.64 -14.52 38.07
C HIS A 400 1.23 -14.85 36.69
N ILE A 401 0.74 -15.93 36.06
CA ILE A 401 1.26 -16.41 34.77
C ILE A 401 1.03 -15.47 33.60
N PHE A 402 0.09 -14.52 33.72
CA PHE A 402 -0.22 -13.53 32.68
C PHE A 402 0.56 -12.21 32.85
N ASN A 403 1.56 -12.14 33.72
CA ASN A 403 2.37 -10.92 33.85
C ASN A 403 3.04 -10.56 32.52
N ALA A 404 3.00 -9.27 32.16
CA ALA A 404 3.48 -8.72 30.88
C ALA A 404 2.75 -9.28 29.63
N VAL A 405 1.48 -9.64 29.79
CA VAL A 405 0.57 -10.00 28.69
C VAL A 405 -0.39 -8.84 28.43
N LYS A 406 -0.49 -8.41 27.18
CA LYS A 406 -1.48 -7.42 26.76
C LYS A 406 -2.75 -8.13 26.31
N VAL A 407 -3.88 -7.73 26.86
CA VAL A 407 -5.19 -8.35 26.61
C VAL A 407 -6.22 -7.32 26.20
N SER A 408 -7.29 -7.79 25.56
CA SER A 408 -8.44 -6.98 25.17
C SER A 408 -9.74 -7.78 25.24
N ASN A 409 -10.86 -7.12 25.48
CA ASN A 409 -12.14 -7.69 25.16
C ASN A 409 -12.25 -7.89 23.64
N LEU A 410 -12.80 -9.02 23.22
CA LEU A 410 -13.14 -9.25 21.83
C LEU A 410 -14.39 -8.47 21.44
N ASN A 411 -14.28 -7.76 20.33
CA ASN A 411 -15.35 -7.07 19.63
C ASN A 411 -15.02 -7.03 18.12
N PRO A 412 -15.92 -6.59 17.24
CA PRO A 412 -15.65 -6.56 15.80
C PRO A 412 -14.39 -5.77 15.40
N ALA A 413 -14.07 -4.67 16.11
CA ALA A 413 -12.86 -3.88 15.81
C ALA A 413 -11.59 -4.66 16.13
N VAL A 414 -11.52 -5.32 17.28
CA VAL A 414 -10.36 -6.15 17.67
C VAL A 414 -10.21 -7.36 16.74
N VAL A 415 -11.34 -8.02 16.35
CA VAL A 415 -11.32 -9.13 15.40
C VAL A 415 -10.76 -8.69 14.04
N GLU A 416 -11.19 -7.52 13.54
CA GLU A 416 -10.73 -6.96 12.27
C GLU A 416 -9.24 -6.56 12.31
N GLU A 417 -8.80 -5.94 13.42
CA GLU A 417 -7.41 -5.53 13.60
C GLU A 417 -6.45 -6.73 13.67
N MET A 418 -6.86 -7.81 14.31
CA MET A 418 -6.06 -9.04 14.40
C MET A 418 -5.94 -9.77 13.06
N GLY A 419 -6.86 -9.57 12.15
CA GLY A 419 -6.83 -10.17 10.81
C GLY A 419 -7.13 -11.67 10.76
N GLU A 420 -7.07 -12.23 9.57
CA GLU A 420 -7.46 -13.63 9.30
C GLU A 420 -6.48 -14.67 9.86
N ALA A 421 -5.22 -14.28 10.10
CA ALA A 421 -4.20 -15.19 10.61
C ALA A 421 -4.59 -15.88 11.92
N PHE A 422 -5.40 -15.20 12.75
CA PHE A 422 -5.85 -15.74 14.04
C PHE A 422 -7.14 -16.55 13.95
N LYS A 423 -7.82 -16.59 12.80
CA LYS A 423 -9.06 -17.35 12.55
C LYS A 423 -10.14 -17.10 13.61
N LEU A 424 -10.32 -15.83 13.97
CA LEU A 424 -11.38 -15.41 14.91
C LEU A 424 -12.72 -15.39 14.19
N SER A 425 -13.79 -15.80 14.90
CA SER A 425 -15.16 -15.73 14.40
C SER A 425 -15.69 -14.30 14.46
N LEU A 426 -16.60 -13.93 13.54
CA LEU A 426 -17.26 -12.61 13.51
C LEU A 426 -17.96 -12.23 14.83
N GLU A 427 -18.47 -13.21 15.56
CA GLU A 427 -19.21 -13.04 16.82
C GLU A 427 -18.40 -13.52 18.02
N GLU A 428 -17.07 -13.62 17.88
CA GLU A 428 -16.22 -14.11 18.96
C GLU A 428 -16.31 -13.19 20.18
N LYS A 429 -16.42 -13.80 21.35
CA LYS A 429 -16.54 -13.10 22.65
C LYS A 429 -15.50 -13.64 23.61
N GLY A 430 -15.17 -12.85 24.61
CA GLY A 430 -14.22 -13.19 25.66
C GLY A 430 -13.04 -12.23 25.67
N VAL A 431 -11.93 -12.71 26.22
CA VAL A 431 -10.67 -11.94 26.34
C VAL A 431 -9.62 -12.55 25.44
N VAL A 432 -9.10 -11.77 24.51
CA VAL A 432 -8.01 -12.19 23.62
C VAL A 432 -6.66 -11.67 24.09
N ILE A 433 -5.62 -12.46 23.91
CA ILE A 433 -4.22 -12.06 24.11
C ILE A 433 -3.76 -11.33 22.85
N LEU A 434 -3.39 -10.05 22.98
CA LEU A 434 -2.86 -9.21 21.89
C LEU A 434 -1.34 -9.34 21.76
N PHE A 435 -0.64 -9.40 22.91
CA PHE A 435 0.82 -9.46 22.94
C PHE A 435 1.31 -10.26 24.16
N VAL A 436 2.42 -10.96 23.99
CA VAL A 436 3.11 -11.71 25.05
C VAL A 436 4.59 -11.35 24.98
N ASP A 437 5.15 -10.79 26.05
CA ASP A 437 6.59 -10.59 26.14
C ASP A 437 7.33 -11.93 26.06
N ARG A 438 8.25 -12.06 25.11
CA ARG A 438 9.01 -13.29 24.86
C ARG A 438 9.81 -13.79 26.08
N ARG A 439 10.14 -12.90 27.01
CA ARG A 439 10.89 -13.22 28.25
C ARG A 439 9.97 -13.53 29.43
N SER A 440 8.67 -13.31 29.28
CA SER A 440 7.69 -13.50 30.35
C SER A 440 7.48 -14.96 30.72
N ARG A 441 6.91 -15.20 31.90
CA ARG A 441 6.42 -16.53 32.29
C ARG A 441 5.33 -17.02 31.32
N ALA A 442 4.47 -16.10 30.86
CA ALA A 442 3.43 -16.36 29.87
C ALA A 442 3.97 -17.03 28.61
N ALA A 443 5.05 -16.49 28.03
CA ALA A 443 5.69 -17.06 26.84
C ALA A 443 6.25 -18.48 27.09
N ARG A 444 6.87 -18.69 28.29
CA ARG A 444 7.44 -19.99 28.68
C ARG A 444 6.38 -21.08 28.84
N VAL A 445 5.20 -20.72 29.32
CA VAL A 445 4.06 -21.66 29.44
C VAL A 445 3.26 -21.80 28.15
N GLY A 446 3.69 -21.15 27.08
CA GLY A 446 3.16 -21.33 25.72
C GLY A 446 1.93 -20.49 25.39
N LEU A 447 1.65 -19.41 26.15
CA LEU A 447 0.64 -18.42 25.76
C LEU A 447 1.12 -17.62 24.54
N ARG A 448 0.19 -17.31 23.64
CA ARG A 448 0.51 -16.64 22.35
C ARG A 448 -0.52 -15.56 22.03
N PRO A 449 -0.15 -14.53 21.25
CA PRO A 449 -1.13 -13.66 20.63
C PRO A 449 -2.17 -14.47 19.85
N GLY A 450 -3.44 -14.07 19.93
CA GLY A 450 -4.58 -14.77 19.34
C GLY A 450 -5.22 -15.85 20.21
N ASP A 451 -4.64 -16.19 21.36
CA ASP A 451 -5.32 -17.05 22.32
C ASP A 451 -6.52 -16.32 22.95
N ILE A 452 -7.66 -16.96 22.97
CA ILE A 452 -8.85 -16.47 23.66
C ILE A 452 -8.94 -17.19 25.00
N ILE A 453 -8.97 -16.45 26.09
CA ILE A 453 -9.09 -16.99 27.45
C ILE A 453 -10.57 -17.28 27.72
N LEU A 454 -10.94 -18.55 27.78
CA LEU A 454 -12.31 -19.01 28.02
C LEU A 454 -12.63 -19.18 29.51
N ALA A 455 -11.70 -19.83 30.23
CA ALA A 455 -11.87 -20.07 31.66
C ALA A 455 -10.51 -20.18 32.39
N ILE A 456 -10.51 -19.79 33.66
CA ILE A 456 -9.40 -19.95 34.61
C ILE A 456 -9.93 -20.62 35.87
N ASN A 457 -9.29 -21.74 36.28
CA ASN A 457 -9.68 -22.51 37.45
C ASN A 457 -11.19 -22.85 37.48
N GLY A 458 -11.75 -23.20 36.31
CA GLY A 458 -13.16 -23.53 36.14
C GLY A 458 -14.12 -22.34 36.12
N LYS A 459 -13.62 -21.10 36.25
CA LYS A 459 -14.44 -19.87 36.16
C LYS A 459 -14.37 -19.29 34.76
N GLU A 460 -15.51 -19.10 34.13
CA GLU A 460 -15.64 -18.50 32.81
C GLU A 460 -15.15 -17.04 32.80
N ILE A 461 -14.40 -16.67 31.78
CA ILE A 461 -13.87 -15.31 31.55
C ILE A 461 -14.69 -14.64 30.44
N LYS A 462 -15.50 -13.67 30.82
CA LYS A 462 -16.36 -12.94 29.86
C LYS A 462 -15.75 -11.63 29.36
N ASN A 463 -14.92 -10.99 30.18
CA ASN A 463 -14.30 -9.71 29.86
C ASN A 463 -13.01 -9.51 30.67
N VAL A 464 -12.24 -8.46 30.31
CA VAL A 464 -10.97 -8.12 30.95
C VAL A 464 -11.13 -7.82 32.44
N ALA A 465 -12.21 -7.14 32.86
CA ALA A 465 -12.44 -6.85 34.27
C ALA A 465 -12.62 -8.14 35.09
N GLY A 466 -13.38 -9.11 34.56
CA GLY A 466 -13.53 -10.43 35.20
C GLY A 466 -12.22 -11.23 35.27
N LEU A 467 -11.38 -11.12 34.25
CA LEU A 467 -10.03 -11.69 34.25
C LEU A 467 -9.18 -11.07 35.36
N VAL A 468 -9.09 -9.73 35.42
CA VAL A 468 -8.32 -9.02 36.45
C VAL A 468 -8.75 -9.41 37.84
N GLY A 469 -10.05 -9.39 38.14
CA GLY A 469 -10.55 -9.75 39.46
C GLY A 469 -10.27 -11.22 39.87
N LEU A 470 -10.05 -12.12 38.91
CA LEU A 470 -9.58 -13.47 39.21
C LEU A 470 -8.06 -13.54 39.47
N LEU A 471 -7.28 -12.73 38.77
CA LEU A 471 -5.82 -12.69 38.87
C LEU A 471 -5.31 -12.01 40.14
N GLU A 472 -6.14 -11.19 40.81
CA GLU A 472 -5.84 -10.59 42.10
C GLU A 472 -5.76 -11.64 43.23
N LYS A 473 -6.32 -12.81 43.03
CA LYS A 473 -6.31 -13.90 43.99
C LYS A 473 -5.07 -14.78 43.77
N PRO A 474 -4.20 -14.94 44.79
CA PRO A 474 -3.07 -15.85 44.67
C PRO A 474 -3.53 -17.26 44.31
N SER A 475 -2.83 -17.92 43.40
CA SER A 475 -3.09 -19.30 43.03
C SER A 475 -1.76 -20.02 42.80
N GLU A 476 -1.61 -21.19 43.42
CA GLU A 476 -0.45 -22.06 43.23
C GLU A 476 -0.56 -22.87 41.91
N GLN A 477 -1.78 -23.01 41.39
CA GLN A 477 -2.05 -23.76 40.20
C GLN A 477 -3.06 -23.03 39.33
N TRP A 478 -2.76 -22.92 38.04
CA TRP A 478 -3.59 -22.28 37.04
C TRP A 478 -4.09 -23.30 36.02
N ASN A 479 -5.36 -23.65 36.09
CA ASN A 479 -6.01 -24.50 35.07
C ASN A 479 -6.65 -23.56 34.06
N LEU A 480 -6.11 -23.58 32.84
CA LEU A 480 -6.52 -22.71 31.74
C LEU A 480 -7.34 -23.48 30.73
N GLU A 481 -8.42 -22.87 30.28
CA GLU A 481 -9.11 -23.23 29.05
C GLU A 481 -9.01 -22.08 28.07
N LEU A 482 -8.34 -22.33 26.95
CA LEU A 482 -8.04 -21.35 25.91
C LEU A 482 -8.62 -21.83 24.59
N ARG A 483 -8.99 -20.90 23.69
CA ARG A 483 -9.25 -21.23 22.28
C ARG A 483 -8.11 -20.65 21.44
N ARG A 484 -7.49 -21.47 20.62
CA ARG A 484 -6.42 -21.11 19.67
C ARG A 484 -6.77 -21.62 18.29
N ALA A 485 -6.88 -20.73 17.31
CA ALA A 485 -7.24 -21.08 15.92
C ALA A 485 -8.46 -22.02 15.83
N GLY A 486 -9.51 -21.74 16.60
CA GLY A 486 -10.74 -22.53 16.64
C GLY A 486 -10.70 -23.80 17.51
N ARG A 487 -9.53 -24.20 18.06
CA ARG A 487 -9.38 -25.40 18.91
C ARG A 487 -9.33 -25.04 20.38
N ILE A 488 -10.00 -25.82 21.21
CA ILE A 488 -9.95 -25.67 22.67
C ILE A 488 -8.69 -26.39 23.19
N ILE A 489 -7.91 -25.66 23.98
CA ILE A 489 -6.67 -26.15 24.66
C ILE A 489 -6.95 -26.05 26.15
N ARG A 490 -6.75 -27.16 26.88
CA ARG A 490 -6.77 -27.23 28.34
C ARG A 490 -5.38 -27.52 28.83
N THR A 491 -4.89 -26.71 29.76
CA THR A 491 -3.57 -26.87 30.34
C THR A 491 -3.57 -26.51 31.81
N SER A 492 -2.72 -27.15 32.57
CA SER A 492 -2.51 -26.87 34.00
C SER A 492 -1.06 -26.45 34.22
N ILE A 493 -0.87 -25.32 34.92
CA ILE A 493 0.43 -24.67 35.12
C ILE A 493 0.58 -24.44 36.64
N ARG A 494 1.71 -24.86 37.18
CA ARG A 494 2.12 -24.61 38.57
C ARG A 494 3.18 -23.54 38.66
#